data_c071f04c9e967dcaa79e8ad77c5a5238
#
_entry.id   c071f04c9e967dcaa79e8ad77c5a5238
#
_cell.length_a   1.000
_cell.length_b   1.000
_cell.length_c   1.000
_cell.angle_alpha   90.00
_cell.angle_beta   90.00
_cell.angle_gamma   90.00
#
_symmetry.space_group_name_H-M   'P 1'
#
loop_
_entity.id
_entity.type
_entity.pdbx_description
1 polymer ?
#
loop_
_entity_poly.entity_id
_entity_poly.type
_entity_poly.pdbx_seq_one_letter_code
_entity_poly.pdbx_strand_id
1 'polypeptide(L)'
;MRDRGSVVLIENKKVGLIKRIREDSVYYVFPGGGIKEGETPEEGAKREALEEVGVEVKIHECIAEVNFNGTQYFFLAEIMEGIFGAGKGEEYTNENKNRGTYLPTWIDIEELKSINVKPKEMALTIQDLFN
;
A
#
# COMPACT_ATOMS: atom_id res chain seq x y z
N MET A 1 16.22 -4.27 10.82
CA MET A 1 15.71 -3.87 9.51
C MET A 1 14.98 -5.02 8.87
N ARG A 2 13.90 -4.73 8.21
CA ARG A 2 13.05 -5.78 7.69
C ARG A 2 12.55 -5.40 6.31
N ASP A 3 12.63 -6.35 5.38
CA ASP A 3 12.08 -6.13 4.05
C ASP A 3 10.56 -6.07 4.11
N ARG A 4 9.97 -5.33 3.19
CA ARG A 4 8.52 -5.12 3.14
C ARG A 4 8.00 -5.43 1.74
N GLY A 5 6.79 -5.99 1.69
CA GLY A 5 6.09 -6.23 0.43
C GLY A 5 4.82 -5.40 0.39
N SER A 6 4.64 -4.66 -0.68
CA SER A 6 3.49 -3.77 -0.85
C SER A 6 2.85 -3.99 -2.21
N VAL A 7 1.57 -3.64 -2.33
CA VAL A 7 0.84 -3.77 -3.58
C VAL A 7 0.48 -2.40 -4.14
N VAL A 8 0.51 -2.33 -5.47
CA VAL A 8 0.06 -1.16 -6.22
C VAL A 8 -1.21 -1.61 -6.96
N LEU A 9 -2.34 -1.15 -6.47
CA LEU A 9 -3.65 -1.51 -7.00
C LEU A 9 -4.14 -0.38 -7.88
N ILE A 10 -4.34 -0.66 -9.17
CA ILE A 10 -4.77 0.35 -10.13
C ILE A 10 -6.13 -0.05 -10.70
N GLU A 11 -7.12 0.82 -10.57
CA GLU A 11 -8.45 0.64 -11.15
C GLU A 11 -8.99 1.99 -11.59
N ASN A 12 -9.50 2.08 -12.81
CA ASN A 12 -10.12 3.29 -13.33
C ASN A 12 -9.25 4.54 -13.16
N LYS A 13 -7.97 4.41 -13.45
CA LYS A 13 -6.98 5.51 -13.33
C LYS A 13 -6.81 6.00 -11.90
N LYS A 14 -7.11 5.14 -10.92
CA LYS A 14 -6.93 5.43 -9.51
C LYS A 14 -6.03 4.38 -8.89
N VAL A 15 -5.33 4.78 -7.85
CA VAL A 15 -4.48 3.87 -7.08
C VAL A 15 -5.03 3.74 -5.67
N GLY A 16 -5.02 2.52 -5.15
CA GLY A 16 -5.50 2.25 -3.80
C GLY A 16 -4.42 2.52 -2.77
N LEU A 17 -4.61 3.53 -1.95
CA LEU A 17 -3.69 3.93 -0.91
C LEU A 17 -4.38 3.92 0.44
N ILE A 18 -3.59 4.03 1.49
CA ILE A 18 -4.11 4.17 2.84
C ILE A 18 -3.76 5.58 3.31
N LYS A 19 -4.78 6.39 3.54
CA LYS A 19 -4.59 7.73 4.07
C LYS A 19 -4.31 7.63 5.56
N ARG A 20 -3.22 8.21 5.98
CA ARG A 20 -2.84 8.26 7.38
C ARG A 20 -2.95 9.69 7.87
N ILE A 21 -3.63 9.85 8.98
CA ILE A 21 -3.72 11.14 9.66
C ILE A 21 -3.16 10.91 11.05
N ARG A 22 -2.03 11.53 11.33
CA ARG A 22 -1.34 11.37 12.60
C ARG A 22 -0.91 12.75 13.11
N GLU A 23 -1.48 13.17 14.24
CA GLU A 23 -1.27 14.51 14.76
C GLU A 23 -1.71 15.51 13.69
N ASP A 24 -0.81 16.38 13.24
CA ASP A 24 -1.12 17.38 12.22
C ASP A 24 -0.68 16.97 10.82
N SER A 25 -0.25 15.72 10.68
CA SER A 25 0.27 15.24 9.41
C SER A 25 -0.72 14.37 8.67
N VAL A 26 -0.84 14.60 7.36
CA VAL A 26 -1.63 13.74 6.47
C VAL A 26 -0.68 13.19 5.43
N TYR A 27 -0.64 11.87 5.30
CA TYR A 27 0.18 11.23 4.28
C TYR A 27 -0.49 9.95 3.81
N TYR A 28 0.01 9.40 2.72
CA TYR A 28 -0.58 8.22 2.07
C TYR A 28 0.48 7.15 1.88
N VAL A 29 0.12 5.92 2.20
CA VAL A 29 1.03 4.78 2.04
C VAL A 29 0.36 3.69 1.23
N PHE A 30 1.17 2.76 0.73
CA PHE A 30 0.66 1.61 -0.02
C PHE A 30 0.29 0.48 0.94
N PRO A 31 -0.76 -0.29 0.62
CA PRO A 31 -1.04 -1.49 1.42
C PRO A 31 0.17 -2.42 1.39
N GLY A 32 0.60 -2.85 2.56
CA GLY A 32 1.78 -3.72 2.65
C GLY A 32 2.29 -3.80 4.06
N GLY A 33 3.36 -4.56 4.23
CA GLY A 33 3.97 -4.71 5.54
C GLY A 33 5.19 -5.60 5.49
N GLY A 34 5.70 -5.95 6.66
CA GLY A 34 6.92 -6.74 6.78
C GLY A 34 6.75 -8.15 6.24
N ILE A 35 7.76 -8.61 5.51
CA ILE A 35 7.82 -9.97 4.99
C ILE A 35 8.23 -10.87 6.14
N LYS A 36 7.50 -11.96 6.34
CA LYS A 36 7.81 -12.90 7.43
C LYS A 36 8.88 -13.87 6.98
N GLU A 37 9.55 -14.46 7.97
CA GLU A 37 10.54 -15.49 7.69
C GLU A 37 9.89 -16.62 6.91
N GLY A 38 10.53 -17.03 5.82
CA GLY A 38 10.02 -18.10 4.97
C GLY A 38 9.08 -17.65 3.87
N GLU A 39 8.63 -16.37 3.90
CA GLU A 39 7.79 -15.83 2.82
C GLU A 39 8.66 -15.22 1.73
N THR A 40 8.19 -15.35 0.48
CA THR A 40 8.74 -14.53 -0.58
C THR A 40 8.15 -13.12 -0.47
N PRO A 41 8.79 -12.11 -1.09
CA PRO A 41 8.20 -10.76 -1.11
C PRO A 41 6.77 -10.74 -1.67
N GLU A 42 6.51 -11.55 -2.71
CA GLU A 42 5.18 -11.64 -3.31
C GLU A 42 4.15 -12.20 -2.32
N GLU A 43 4.55 -13.24 -1.60
CA GLU A 43 3.66 -13.85 -0.59
C GLU A 43 3.35 -12.88 0.53
N GLY A 44 4.35 -12.15 0.97
CA GLY A 44 4.16 -11.14 2.01
C GLY A 44 3.23 -10.02 1.57
N ALA A 45 3.43 -9.53 0.35
CA ALA A 45 2.57 -8.48 -0.20
C ALA A 45 1.12 -8.95 -0.30
N LYS A 46 0.93 -10.18 -0.78
CA LYS A 46 -0.41 -10.75 -0.92
C LYS A 46 -1.11 -10.91 0.42
N ARG A 47 -0.38 -11.43 1.40
CA ARG A 47 -0.93 -11.60 2.75
C ARG A 47 -1.30 -10.25 3.37
N GLU A 48 -0.41 -9.26 3.25
CA GLU A 48 -0.66 -7.94 3.82
C GLU A 48 -1.86 -7.25 3.18
N ALA A 49 -2.04 -7.42 1.87
CA ALA A 49 -3.20 -6.83 1.20
C ALA A 49 -4.50 -7.39 1.77
N LEU A 50 -4.54 -8.69 2.04
CA LEU A 50 -5.73 -9.29 2.63
C LEU A 50 -5.96 -8.80 4.06
N GLU A 51 -4.90 -8.80 4.87
CA GLU A 51 -5.02 -8.38 6.27
C GLU A 51 -5.36 -6.90 6.40
N GLU A 52 -4.75 -6.07 5.59
CA GLU A 52 -4.81 -4.63 5.78
C GLU A 52 -5.99 -3.97 5.07
N VAL A 53 -6.30 -4.39 3.87
CA VAL A 53 -7.38 -3.76 3.10
C VAL A 53 -8.46 -4.74 2.62
N GLY A 54 -8.36 -6.00 3.01
CA GLY A 54 -9.45 -6.95 2.83
C GLY A 54 -9.63 -7.50 1.43
N VAL A 55 -8.58 -7.49 0.62
CA VAL A 55 -8.68 -7.97 -0.76
C VAL A 55 -7.73 -9.11 -1.03
N GLU A 56 -8.21 -10.10 -1.78
CA GLU A 56 -7.34 -11.12 -2.35
C GLU A 56 -6.86 -10.62 -3.69
N VAL A 57 -5.55 -10.63 -3.88
CA VAL A 57 -4.94 -10.07 -5.07
C VAL A 57 -4.15 -11.12 -5.84
N LYS A 58 -4.03 -10.87 -7.14
CA LYS A 58 -3.10 -11.59 -7.98
C LYS A 58 -1.89 -10.68 -8.15
N ILE A 59 -0.72 -11.19 -7.77
CA ILE A 59 0.52 -10.42 -7.87
C ILE A 59 1.04 -10.50 -9.30
N HIS A 60 1.33 -9.36 -9.87
CA HIS A 60 1.96 -9.25 -11.18
C HIS A 60 3.43 -8.87 -10.98
N GLU A 61 3.96 -7.99 -11.81
CA GLU A 61 5.37 -7.67 -11.77
C GLU A 61 5.75 -6.72 -10.64
N CYS A 62 6.99 -6.82 -10.20
CA CYS A 62 7.57 -5.87 -9.26
C CYS A 62 7.94 -4.62 -10.06
N ILE A 63 7.30 -3.51 -9.77
CA ILE A 63 7.53 -2.28 -10.52
C ILE A 63 8.55 -1.37 -9.86
N ALA A 64 8.92 -1.63 -8.62
CA ALA A 64 9.92 -0.82 -7.93
C ALA A 64 10.45 -1.53 -6.70
N GLU A 65 11.72 -1.26 -6.39
CA GLU A 65 12.34 -1.66 -5.13
C GLU A 65 12.96 -0.40 -4.54
N VAL A 66 12.61 -0.10 -3.31
CA VAL A 66 13.08 1.10 -2.64
C VAL A 66 13.84 0.69 -1.39
N ASN A 67 15.08 1.13 -1.26
CA ASN A 67 15.90 0.82 -0.10
C ASN A 67 15.65 1.84 1.00
N PHE A 68 15.06 1.39 2.09
CA PHE A 68 14.83 2.21 3.25
C PHE A 68 14.57 1.27 4.44
N ASN A 69 15.55 1.13 5.31
CA ASN A 69 15.48 0.19 6.44
C ASN A 69 15.14 -1.22 5.96
N GLY A 70 15.91 -1.72 5.00
CA GLY A 70 15.64 -2.93 4.26
C GLY A 70 15.14 -2.58 2.88
N THR A 71 14.66 -3.55 2.15
CA THR A 71 14.13 -3.35 0.81
C THR A 71 12.61 -3.37 0.83
N GLN A 72 12.00 -2.37 0.22
CA GLN A 72 10.56 -2.34 0.03
C GLN A 72 10.25 -2.70 -1.41
N TYR A 73 9.49 -3.78 -1.59
CA TYR A 73 9.10 -4.27 -2.92
C TYR A 73 7.69 -3.78 -3.22
N PHE A 74 7.49 -3.21 -4.40
CA PHE A 74 6.18 -2.73 -4.83
C PHE A 74 5.73 -3.55 -6.04
N PHE A 75 4.66 -4.31 -5.86
CA PHE A 75 4.14 -5.20 -6.91
C PHE A 75 2.85 -4.63 -7.48
N LEU A 76 2.79 -4.55 -8.80
CA LEU A 76 1.52 -4.31 -9.45
C LEU A 76 0.63 -5.51 -9.14
N ALA A 77 -0.58 -5.28 -8.71
CA ALA A 77 -1.48 -6.34 -8.30
C ALA A 77 -2.91 -6.04 -8.70
N GLU A 78 -3.67 -7.10 -8.90
CA GLU A 78 -5.06 -7.00 -9.33
C GLU A 78 -5.97 -7.59 -8.25
N ILE A 79 -7.04 -6.90 -7.92
CA ILE A 79 -8.01 -7.40 -6.95
C ILE A 79 -8.84 -8.50 -7.60
N MET A 80 -8.79 -9.69 -7.02
CA MET A 80 -9.54 -10.85 -7.50
C MET A 80 -10.81 -11.06 -6.69
N GLU A 81 -10.78 -10.77 -5.40
CA GLU A 81 -11.91 -10.91 -4.51
C GLU A 81 -11.82 -9.90 -3.38
N GLY A 82 -12.96 -9.56 -2.82
CA GLY A 82 -13.04 -8.67 -1.67
C GLY A 82 -13.31 -7.23 -2.06
N ILE A 83 -13.54 -6.42 -1.05
CA ILE A 83 -13.81 -5.00 -1.23
C ILE A 83 -12.68 -4.21 -0.58
N PHE A 84 -12.06 -3.34 -1.36
CA PHE A 84 -10.96 -2.51 -0.86
C PHE A 84 -11.44 -1.70 0.33
N GLY A 85 -10.76 -1.85 1.45
CA GLY A 85 -11.11 -1.18 2.68
C GLY A 85 -11.80 -2.07 3.70
N ALA A 86 -12.05 -3.35 3.37
CA ALA A 86 -12.71 -4.28 4.28
C ALA A 86 -11.72 -5.08 5.13
N GLY A 87 -10.47 -4.63 5.22
CA GLY A 87 -9.45 -5.31 6.01
C GLY A 87 -9.81 -5.37 7.49
N LYS A 88 -9.30 -6.41 8.15
CA LYS A 88 -9.57 -6.65 9.56
C LYS A 88 -8.31 -6.58 10.40
N GLY A 89 -7.32 -5.86 9.92
CA GLY A 89 -6.10 -5.64 10.67
C GLY A 89 -6.36 -4.78 11.90
N GLU A 90 -5.44 -4.83 12.85
CA GLU A 90 -5.57 -4.04 14.08
C GLU A 90 -5.74 -2.55 13.79
N GLU A 91 -5.25 -2.11 12.66
CA GLU A 91 -5.31 -0.72 12.25
C GLU A 91 -6.74 -0.20 12.17
N TYR A 92 -7.70 -1.10 11.89
CA TYR A 92 -9.10 -0.71 11.74
C TYR A 92 -9.93 -0.88 13.00
N THR A 93 -9.45 -1.69 13.93
CA THR A 93 -10.22 -2.02 15.14
C THR A 93 -9.63 -1.36 16.39
N ASN A 94 -8.40 -0.95 16.34
CA ASN A 94 -7.70 -0.37 17.47
C ASN A 94 -7.76 1.15 17.39
N GLU A 95 -8.49 1.75 18.32
CA GLU A 95 -8.62 3.21 18.40
C GLU A 95 -7.43 3.87 19.09
N ASN A 96 -6.28 3.26 19.02
CA ASN A 96 -5.07 3.80 19.61
C ASN A 96 -4.71 5.12 18.94
N LYS A 97 -4.90 6.20 19.66
CA LYS A 97 -4.68 7.55 19.14
C LYS A 97 -3.24 7.80 18.72
N ASN A 98 -2.30 7.03 19.28
CA ASN A 98 -0.88 7.18 18.92
C ASN A 98 -0.56 6.66 17.53
N ARG A 99 -1.40 5.81 16.98
CA ARG A 99 -1.20 5.25 15.65
C ARG A 99 -1.84 6.08 14.55
N GLY A 100 -2.74 6.98 14.93
CA GLY A 100 -3.44 7.82 13.97
C GLY A 100 -4.56 7.06 13.26
N THR A 101 -4.97 7.58 12.13
CA THR A 101 -6.09 7.07 11.35
C THR A 101 -5.60 6.30 10.14
N TYR A 102 -6.29 5.21 9.81
CA TYR A 102 -6.03 4.39 8.63
C TYR A 102 -7.28 4.38 7.76
N LEU A 103 -7.25 5.07 6.63
CA LEU A 103 -8.40 5.17 5.73
C LEU A 103 -8.02 4.72 4.32
N PRO A 104 -8.41 3.50 3.94
CA PRO A 104 -8.22 3.05 2.56
C PRO A 104 -8.96 3.99 1.62
N THR A 105 -8.29 4.46 0.60
CA THR A 105 -8.80 5.51 -0.27
C THR A 105 -8.29 5.31 -1.69
N TRP A 106 -9.18 5.43 -2.67
CA TRP A 106 -8.78 5.45 -4.08
C TRP A 106 -8.41 6.88 -4.45
N ILE A 107 -7.22 7.06 -4.98
CA ILE A 107 -6.69 8.39 -5.34
C ILE A 107 -6.43 8.42 -6.83
N ASP A 108 -6.89 9.47 -7.51
CA ASP A 108 -6.58 9.65 -8.93
C ASP A 108 -5.08 9.72 -9.13
N ILE A 109 -4.58 9.00 -10.13
CA ILE A 109 -3.14 8.99 -10.40
C ILE A 109 -2.63 10.40 -10.67
N GLU A 110 -3.43 11.24 -11.31
CA GLU A 110 -3.06 12.63 -11.59
C GLU A 110 -2.82 13.44 -10.31
N GLU A 111 -3.46 13.07 -9.21
CA GLU A 111 -3.34 13.80 -7.94
C GLU A 111 -2.13 13.41 -7.12
N LEU A 112 -1.40 12.38 -7.51
CA LEU A 112 -0.28 11.87 -6.69
C LEU A 112 0.81 12.92 -6.45
N LYS A 113 1.00 13.85 -7.36
CA LYS A 113 1.98 14.93 -7.20
C LYS A 113 1.57 15.95 -6.16
N SER A 114 0.28 16.04 -5.88
CA SER A 114 -0.29 17.07 -5.00
C SER A 114 -0.43 16.62 -3.55
N ILE A 115 -0.15 15.36 -3.28
CA ILE A 115 -0.32 14.79 -1.95
C ILE A 115 0.99 14.20 -1.46
N ASN A 116 1.05 13.92 -0.17
CA ASN A 116 2.26 13.37 0.45
C ASN A 116 2.21 11.84 0.42
N VAL A 117 2.72 11.25 -0.66
CA VAL A 117 2.82 9.80 -0.81
C VAL A 117 4.17 9.34 -0.28
N LYS A 118 4.16 8.26 0.49
CA LYS A 118 5.39 7.66 1.01
C LYS A 118 5.52 6.24 0.50
N PRO A 119 6.64 5.84 -0.08
CA PRO A 119 7.79 6.69 -0.41
C PRO A 119 7.48 7.62 -1.59
N LYS A 120 8.06 8.80 -1.54
CA LYS A 120 7.76 9.87 -2.47
C LYS A 120 8.04 9.51 -3.93
N GLU A 121 9.10 8.75 -4.17
CA GLU A 121 9.47 8.37 -5.53
C GLU A 121 8.42 7.49 -6.20
N MET A 122 7.56 6.83 -5.44
CA MET A 122 6.52 5.98 -6.03
C MET A 122 5.46 6.80 -6.75
N ALA A 123 5.21 8.03 -6.34
CA ALA A 123 4.26 8.88 -7.05
C ALA A 123 4.70 9.09 -8.50
N LEU A 124 5.98 9.40 -8.69
CA LEU A 124 6.52 9.59 -10.04
C LEU A 124 6.54 8.28 -10.82
N THR A 125 6.93 7.20 -10.18
CA THR A 125 6.96 5.88 -10.82
C THR A 125 5.59 5.49 -11.36
N ILE A 126 4.56 5.65 -10.55
CA ILE A 126 3.20 5.30 -10.96
C ILE A 126 2.71 6.21 -12.08
N GLN A 127 2.98 7.50 -12.00
CA GLN A 127 2.56 8.42 -13.05
C GLN A 127 3.27 8.12 -14.37
N ASP A 128 4.54 7.76 -14.32
CA ASP A 128 5.27 7.40 -15.53
C ASP A 128 4.75 6.12 -16.18
N LEU A 129 4.30 5.15 -15.38
CA LEU A 129 3.85 3.87 -15.89
C LEU A 129 2.38 3.88 -16.35
N PHE A 130 1.52 4.64 -15.71
CA PHE A 130 0.07 4.52 -15.88
C PHE A 130 -0.64 5.78 -16.31
N ASN A 131 0.07 6.85 -16.53
CA ASN A 131 -0.58 8.11 -16.90
C ASN A 131 -0.31 8.51 -18.35
#